data_571c8594e52cbdd984e59d2ec1222bb0
#
_entry.id   571c8594e52cbdd984e59d2ec1222bb0
#
_cell.length_a   1.000
_cell.length_b   1.000
_cell.length_c   1.000
_cell.angle_alpha   90.00
_cell.angle_beta   90.00
_cell.angle_gamma   90.00
#
_symmetry.space_group_name_H-M   'P 1'
#
loop_
_entity.id
_entity.type
_entity.pdbx_description
1 polymer ?
#
loop_
_entity_poly.entity_id
_entity_poly.type
_entity_poly.pdbx_seq_one_letter_code
_entity_poly.pdbx_strand_id
1 'polypeptide(L)'
;MYKNYNMTQLTLPIETSVRIPQNDISRYVNEIVETIPDSEFDEFRHHRGATSYHPKMMLKIILYAYTQSVFSGRRIEKLLHDSIRMMWLAQDQTPSYKTINRFRVNPNTDALIESLFIQFHSQCLKQNLIDDNSIFIDGTKVEASANRYTFVWKKSIQNHEKK
;
A
#
# COMPACT_ATOMS: atom_id res chain seq x y z
N MET A 1 -10.34 6.91 45.80
CA MET A 1 -11.67 6.44 45.35
C MET A 1 -11.57 6.04 43.91
N TYR A 2 -11.74 4.77 43.53
CA TYR A 2 -11.68 4.31 42.15
C TYR A 2 -13.02 4.58 41.45
N LYS A 3 -12.98 4.91 40.14
CA LYS A 3 -14.21 4.97 39.35
C LYS A 3 -14.80 3.58 39.22
N ASN A 4 -16.12 3.47 39.25
CA ASN A 4 -16.82 2.19 39.07
C ASN A 4 -16.38 1.57 37.72
N TYR A 5 -15.80 0.37 37.82
CA TYR A 5 -15.40 -0.44 36.69
C TYR A 5 -16.52 -1.45 36.39
N ASN A 6 -17.13 -1.32 35.22
CA ASN A 6 -18.17 -2.24 34.78
C ASN A 6 -17.70 -3.01 33.57
N MET A 7 -17.63 -4.34 33.68
CA MET A 7 -17.23 -5.24 32.57
C MET A 7 -18.38 -5.54 31.61
N THR A 8 -19.63 -5.28 32.02
CA THR A 8 -20.81 -5.40 31.14
C THR A 8 -21.01 -4.12 30.36
N GLN A 9 -20.13 -3.85 29.41
CA GLN A 9 -20.28 -2.70 28.54
C GLN A 9 -21.30 -3.02 27.44
N LEU A 10 -22.41 -2.28 27.44
CA LEU A 10 -23.33 -2.30 26.30
C LEU A 10 -22.59 -1.74 25.09
N THR A 11 -22.47 -2.54 24.04
CA THR A 11 -21.94 -2.08 22.74
C THR A 11 -22.98 -1.17 22.13
N LEU A 12 -22.75 0.14 22.20
CA LEU A 12 -23.55 1.08 21.44
C LEU A 12 -23.01 1.09 20.00
N PRO A 13 -23.87 0.92 18.98
CA PRO A 13 -23.45 1.09 17.58
C PRO A 13 -23.06 2.53 17.36
N ILE A 14 -21.75 2.79 17.36
CA ILE A 14 -21.19 4.14 17.07
C ILE A 14 -20.60 4.08 15.68
N GLU A 15 -21.04 4.98 14.83
CA GLU A 15 -20.40 5.18 13.54
C GLU A 15 -18.92 5.57 13.73
N THR A 16 -18.02 4.75 13.21
CA THR A 16 -16.57 4.92 13.40
C THR A 16 -16.05 6.22 12.78
N SER A 17 -16.70 6.70 11.71
CA SER A 17 -16.36 7.95 11.04
C SER A 17 -16.43 9.18 11.97
N VAL A 18 -17.35 9.19 12.94
CA VAL A 18 -17.52 10.31 13.89
C VAL A 18 -16.30 10.49 14.79
N ARG A 19 -15.56 9.40 15.05
CA ARG A 19 -14.36 9.44 15.91
C ARG A 19 -13.08 9.81 15.17
N ILE A 20 -13.11 9.85 13.84
CA ILE A 20 -11.95 10.19 13.01
C ILE A 20 -11.96 11.68 12.72
N PRO A 21 -10.89 12.44 13.07
CA PRO A 21 -10.81 13.86 12.76
C PRO A 21 -11.00 14.17 11.27
N GLN A 22 -11.51 15.36 10.94
CA GLN A 22 -11.74 15.73 9.54
C GLN A 22 -10.45 15.85 8.72
N ASN A 23 -9.35 16.21 9.33
CA ASN A 23 -8.03 16.34 8.72
C ASN A 23 -7.15 15.09 8.90
N ASP A 24 -7.75 13.92 9.15
CA ASP A 24 -7.01 12.69 9.32
C ASP A 24 -6.58 12.11 7.96
N ILE A 25 -5.37 11.57 7.89
CA ILE A 25 -4.82 10.97 6.66
C ILE A 25 -5.69 9.85 6.09
N SER A 26 -6.42 9.12 6.94
CA SER A 26 -7.33 8.06 6.48
C SER A 26 -8.47 8.60 5.61
N ARG A 27 -8.94 9.83 5.87
CA ARG A 27 -9.97 10.48 5.04
C ARG A 27 -9.43 10.82 3.67
N TYR A 28 -8.22 11.37 3.59
CA TYR A 28 -7.57 11.66 2.31
C TYR A 28 -7.32 10.38 1.50
N VAL A 29 -6.87 9.30 2.16
CA VAL A 29 -6.74 7.99 1.49
C VAL A 29 -8.09 7.51 0.96
N ASN A 30 -9.16 7.64 1.74
CA ASN A 30 -10.50 7.27 1.29
C ASN A 30 -10.93 8.11 0.08
N GLU A 31 -10.80 9.42 0.14
CA GLU A 31 -11.18 10.32 -0.95
C GLU A 31 -10.40 10.02 -2.22
N ILE A 32 -9.08 9.89 -2.16
CA ILE A 32 -8.24 9.58 -3.32
C ILE A 32 -8.68 8.27 -3.98
N VAL A 33 -8.93 7.22 -3.20
CA VAL A 33 -9.34 5.93 -3.77
C VAL A 33 -10.77 5.99 -4.32
N GLU A 34 -11.67 6.76 -3.73
CA GLU A 34 -13.03 6.92 -4.25
C GLU A 34 -13.08 7.70 -5.57
N THR A 35 -12.11 8.58 -5.85
CA THR A 35 -12.04 9.27 -7.15
C THR A 35 -11.67 8.34 -8.30
N ILE A 36 -11.15 7.14 -8.02
CA ILE A 36 -10.79 6.17 -9.05
C ILE A 36 -12.07 5.58 -9.65
N PRO A 37 -12.27 5.62 -10.98
CA PRO A 37 -13.42 5.04 -11.62
C PRO A 37 -13.53 3.53 -11.33
N ASP A 38 -14.76 3.04 -11.19
CA ASP A 38 -15.00 1.61 -10.94
C ASP A 38 -14.52 0.72 -12.08
N SER A 39 -14.46 1.25 -13.30
CA SER A 39 -13.95 0.56 -14.48
C SER A 39 -12.49 0.10 -14.35
N GLU A 40 -11.65 0.84 -13.60
CA GLU A 40 -10.26 0.45 -13.33
C GLU A 40 -10.16 -0.84 -12.48
N PHE A 41 -11.26 -1.23 -11.85
CA PHE A 41 -11.32 -2.42 -10.99
C PHE A 41 -12.06 -3.60 -11.64
N ASP A 42 -12.52 -3.46 -12.87
CA ASP A 42 -13.30 -4.52 -13.55
C ASP A 42 -12.51 -5.82 -13.72
N GLU A 43 -11.20 -5.74 -13.93
CA GLU A 43 -10.32 -6.92 -14.05
C GLU A 43 -10.18 -7.73 -12.75
N PHE A 44 -10.56 -7.16 -11.61
CA PHE A 44 -10.58 -7.86 -10.31
C PHE A 44 -11.86 -8.65 -10.07
N ARG A 45 -12.86 -8.53 -10.96
CA ARG A 45 -14.14 -9.24 -10.83
C ARG A 45 -13.96 -10.71 -11.19
N HIS A 46 -14.05 -11.56 -10.19
CA HIS A 46 -14.08 -13.00 -10.40
C HIS A 46 -15.52 -13.46 -10.69
N HIS A 47 -15.75 -14.05 -11.85
CA HIS A 47 -17.07 -14.56 -12.24
C HIS A 47 -17.44 -15.89 -11.58
N ARG A 48 -16.48 -16.57 -10.93
CA ARG A 48 -16.69 -17.89 -10.28
C ARG A 48 -15.88 -17.96 -8.97
N GLY A 49 -16.44 -18.62 -7.97
CA GLY A 49 -15.79 -18.88 -6.68
C GLY A 49 -16.38 -18.11 -5.51
N ALA A 50 -15.67 -18.12 -4.36
CA ALA A 50 -16.09 -17.41 -3.16
C ALA A 50 -16.05 -15.90 -3.38
N THR A 51 -16.94 -15.17 -2.68
CA THR A 51 -16.96 -13.70 -2.69
C THR A 51 -15.60 -13.16 -2.29
N SER A 52 -15.04 -12.29 -3.15
CA SER A 52 -13.78 -11.61 -2.89
C SER A 52 -14.02 -10.25 -2.21
N TYR A 53 -13.04 -9.76 -1.49
CA TYR A 53 -13.04 -8.41 -0.96
C TYR A 53 -13.01 -7.39 -2.10
N HIS A 54 -13.68 -6.26 -1.90
CA HIS A 54 -13.70 -5.21 -2.92
C HIS A 54 -12.29 -4.62 -3.13
N PRO A 55 -11.79 -4.48 -4.37
CA PRO A 55 -10.42 -4.03 -4.62
C PRO A 55 -10.16 -2.60 -4.14
N LYS A 56 -11.13 -1.68 -4.22
CA LYS A 56 -11.02 -0.34 -3.62
C LYS A 56 -10.73 -0.41 -2.12
N MET A 57 -11.46 -1.26 -1.39
CA MET A 57 -11.22 -1.45 0.05
C MET A 57 -9.83 -2.02 0.31
N MET A 58 -9.38 -3.02 -0.46
CA MET A 58 -8.03 -3.57 -0.35
C MET A 58 -6.96 -2.51 -0.61
N LEU A 59 -7.16 -1.65 -1.59
CA LEU A 59 -6.24 -0.54 -1.89
C LEU A 59 -6.20 0.48 -0.74
N LYS A 60 -7.35 0.89 -0.19
CA LYS A 60 -7.43 1.82 0.94
C LYS A 60 -6.63 1.35 2.15
N ILE A 61 -6.83 0.09 2.57
CA ILE A 61 -6.15 -0.46 3.75
C ILE A 61 -4.64 -0.56 3.55
N ILE A 62 -4.19 -0.90 2.34
CA ILE A 62 -2.76 -0.99 2.01
C ILE A 62 -2.13 0.40 1.98
N LEU A 63 -2.73 1.35 1.27
CA LEU A 63 -2.23 2.72 1.21
C LEU A 63 -2.16 3.36 2.60
N TYR A 64 -3.21 3.24 3.39
CA TYR A 64 -3.20 3.76 4.75
C TYR A 64 -2.13 3.11 5.61
N ALA A 65 -1.97 1.78 5.55
CA ALA A 65 -0.92 1.08 6.28
C ALA A 65 0.48 1.60 5.90
N TYR A 66 0.71 1.90 4.62
CA TYR A 66 1.98 2.44 4.15
C TYR A 66 2.24 3.86 4.67
N THR A 67 1.23 4.71 4.80
CA THR A 67 1.38 6.01 5.46
C THR A 67 1.79 5.89 6.93
N GLN A 68 1.47 4.75 7.56
CA GLN A 68 1.87 4.43 8.93
C GLN A 68 3.20 3.63 9.01
N SER A 69 3.94 3.55 7.90
CA SER A 69 5.18 2.76 7.80
C SER A 69 4.99 1.26 8.13
N VAL A 70 3.80 0.72 7.87
CA VAL A 70 3.45 -0.69 8.08
C VAL A 70 3.35 -1.41 6.74
N PHE A 71 4.36 -2.21 6.41
CA PHE A 71 4.49 -2.90 5.12
C PHE A 71 4.19 -4.41 5.19
N SER A 72 4.26 -5.00 6.37
CA SER A 72 4.03 -6.44 6.55
C SER A 72 2.54 -6.78 6.52
N GLY A 73 2.13 -7.74 5.70
CA GLY A 73 0.73 -8.20 5.61
C GLY A 73 0.16 -8.64 6.97
N ARG A 74 0.95 -9.32 7.80
CA ARG A 74 0.52 -9.72 9.17
C ARG A 74 0.30 -8.52 10.09
N ARG A 75 1.11 -7.47 9.96
CA ARG A 75 0.92 -6.24 10.72
C ARG A 75 -0.30 -5.45 10.22
N ILE A 76 -0.55 -5.46 8.92
CA ILE A 76 -1.75 -4.85 8.33
C ILE A 76 -3.01 -5.56 8.84
N GLU A 77 -3.03 -6.90 8.82
CA GLU A 77 -4.12 -7.70 9.39
C GLU A 77 -4.37 -7.35 10.86
N LYS A 78 -3.31 -7.22 11.66
CA LYS A 78 -3.44 -6.79 13.06
C LYS A 78 -4.05 -5.40 13.18
N LEU A 79 -3.64 -4.44 12.35
CA LEU A 79 -4.20 -3.08 12.37
C LEU A 79 -5.70 -3.04 12.05
N LEU A 80 -6.24 -3.99 11.28
CA LEU A 80 -7.68 -4.09 11.00
C LEU A 80 -8.50 -4.35 12.29
N HIS A 81 -7.87 -4.94 13.31
CA HIS A 81 -8.50 -5.21 14.60
C HIS A 81 -8.19 -4.15 15.65
N ASP A 82 -7.07 -3.45 15.53
CA ASP A 82 -6.55 -2.55 16.57
C ASP A 82 -6.82 -1.06 16.27
N SER A 83 -7.12 -0.69 15.01
CA SER A 83 -7.22 0.69 14.58
C SER A 83 -8.61 1.04 14.06
N ILE A 84 -9.28 2.02 14.71
CA ILE A 84 -10.58 2.55 14.27
C ILE A 84 -10.51 3.06 12.81
N ARG A 85 -9.38 3.66 12.41
CA ARG A 85 -9.18 4.15 11.05
C ARG A 85 -9.18 3.02 10.03
N MET A 86 -8.50 1.91 10.37
CA MET A 86 -8.48 0.72 9.52
C MET A 86 -9.84 0.03 9.47
N MET A 87 -10.54 -0.08 10.59
CA MET A 87 -11.90 -0.61 10.65
C MET A 87 -12.85 0.20 9.76
N TRP A 88 -12.74 1.52 9.82
CA TRP A 88 -13.54 2.41 8.99
C TRP A 88 -13.24 2.23 7.49
N LEU A 89 -11.96 2.24 7.09
CA LEU A 89 -11.54 2.05 5.70
C LEU A 89 -11.92 0.68 5.15
N ALA A 90 -11.87 -0.35 6.00
CA ALA A 90 -12.21 -1.72 5.66
C ALA A 90 -13.71 -2.02 5.79
N GLN A 91 -14.52 -1.07 6.30
CA GLN A 91 -15.94 -1.29 6.60
C GLN A 91 -16.15 -2.54 7.48
N ASP A 92 -15.37 -2.63 8.56
CA ASP A 92 -15.31 -3.74 9.51
C ASP A 92 -14.97 -5.12 8.90
N GLN A 93 -14.51 -5.15 7.65
CA GLN A 93 -14.01 -6.37 7.03
C GLN A 93 -12.56 -6.63 7.44
N THR A 94 -12.23 -7.91 7.66
CA THR A 94 -10.91 -8.32 8.15
C THR A 94 -10.25 -9.31 7.20
N PRO A 95 -9.74 -8.86 6.03
CA PRO A 95 -9.00 -9.73 5.13
C PRO A 95 -7.73 -10.26 5.81
N SER A 96 -7.49 -11.58 5.64
CA SER A 96 -6.28 -12.20 6.18
C SER A 96 -5.02 -11.69 5.49
N TYR A 97 -3.87 -11.78 6.17
CA TYR A 97 -2.58 -11.40 5.58
C TYR A 97 -2.28 -12.13 4.25
N LYS A 98 -2.77 -13.36 4.09
CA LYS A 98 -2.64 -14.10 2.83
C LYS A 98 -3.40 -13.43 1.70
N THR A 99 -4.61 -12.95 1.97
CA THR A 99 -5.44 -12.20 1.02
C THR A 99 -4.79 -10.87 0.66
N ILE A 100 -4.31 -10.14 1.66
CA ILE A 100 -3.59 -8.87 1.47
C ILE A 100 -2.37 -9.06 0.58
N ASN A 101 -1.52 -10.05 0.89
CA ASN A 101 -0.33 -10.33 0.10
C ASN A 101 -0.66 -10.81 -1.32
N ARG A 102 -1.71 -11.62 -1.50
CA ARG A 102 -2.16 -12.05 -2.83
C ARG A 102 -2.63 -10.87 -3.68
N PHE A 103 -3.35 -9.93 -3.08
CA PHE A 103 -3.76 -8.70 -3.77
C PHE A 103 -2.54 -7.89 -4.21
N ARG A 104 -1.53 -7.73 -3.35
CA ARG A 104 -0.31 -6.95 -3.63
C ARG A 104 0.53 -7.51 -4.77
N VAL A 105 0.55 -8.83 -4.97
CA VAL A 105 1.32 -9.50 -6.03
C VAL A 105 0.46 -9.84 -7.26
N ASN A 106 -0.77 -9.37 -7.31
CA ASN A 106 -1.64 -9.57 -8.46
C ASN A 106 -1.16 -8.68 -9.62
N PRO A 107 -0.95 -9.21 -10.83
CA PRO A 107 -0.59 -8.40 -12.00
C PRO A 107 -1.52 -7.25 -12.29
N ASN A 108 -2.82 -7.42 -12.05
CA ASN A 108 -3.82 -6.35 -12.21
C ASN A 108 -3.61 -5.22 -11.20
N THR A 109 -3.03 -5.51 -10.03
CA THR A 109 -2.69 -4.48 -9.03
C THR A 109 -1.50 -3.63 -9.50
N ASP A 110 -0.51 -4.23 -10.13
CA ASP A 110 0.63 -3.50 -10.70
C ASP A 110 0.16 -2.55 -11.81
N ALA A 111 -0.65 -3.02 -12.74
CA ALA A 111 -1.24 -2.20 -13.80
C ALA A 111 -2.10 -1.05 -13.24
N LEU A 112 -2.91 -1.32 -12.22
CA LEU A 112 -3.70 -0.32 -11.52
C LEU A 112 -2.80 0.76 -10.89
N ILE A 113 -1.76 0.36 -10.18
CA ILE A 113 -0.83 1.32 -9.52
C ILE A 113 -0.11 2.17 -10.56
N GLU A 114 0.32 1.60 -11.67
CA GLU A 114 0.94 2.34 -12.77
C GLU A 114 -0.03 3.38 -13.36
N SER A 115 -1.27 2.99 -13.65
CA SER A 115 -2.31 3.90 -14.13
C SER A 115 -2.55 5.05 -13.15
N LEU A 116 -2.68 4.74 -11.86
CA LEU A 116 -2.87 5.74 -10.80
C LEU A 116 -1.68 6.69 -10.67
N PHE A 117 -0.46 6.17 -10.78
CA PHE A 117 0.74 6.99 -10.74
C PHE A 117 0.78 8.00 -11.88
N ILE A 118 0.46 7.57 -13.12
CA ILE A 118 0.37 8.44 -14.29
C ILE A 118 -0.71 9.52 -14.09
N GLN A 119 -1.88 9.15 -13.59
CA GLN A 119 -2.97 10.10 -13.32
C GLN A 119 -2.58 11.12 -12.26
N PHE A 120 -1.98 10.66 -11.15
CA PHE A 120 -1.51 11.52 -10.07
C PHE A 120 -0.42 12.49 -10.55
N HIS A 121 0.57 12.00 -11.30
CA HIS A 121 1.62 12.82 -11.90
C HIS A 121 1.03 13.91 -12.80
N SER A 122 0.09 13.54 -13.69
CA SER A 122 -0.60 14.48 -14.57
C SER A 122 -1.38 15.54 -13.78
N GLN A 123 -1.98 15.16 -12.67
CA GLN A 123 -2.70 16.09 -11.80
C GLN A 123 -1.74 17.06 -11.10
N CYS A 124 -0.60 16.58 -10.61
CA CYS A 124 0.43 17.42 -10.00
C CYS A 124 0.99 18.45 -10.99
N LEU A 125 1.23 18.05 -12.25
CA LEU A 125 1.63 18.97 -13.32
C LEU A 125 0.58 20.06 -13.57
N LYS A 126 -0.69 19.68 -13.69
CA LYS A 126 -1.79 20.64 -13.89
C LYS A 126 -1.93 21.65 -12.76
N GLN A 127 -1.57 21.25 -11.53
CA GLN A 127 -1.63 22.13 -10.34
C GLN A 127 -0.30 22.86 -10.10
N ASN A 128 0.68 22.76 -10.99
CA ASN A 128 2.04 23.32 -10.83
C ASN A 128 2.73 22.92 -9.51
N LEU A 129 2.45 21.70 -9.02
CA LEU A 129 3.09 21.14 -7.83
C LEU A 129 4.44 20.49 -8.14
N ILE A 130 4.67 20.12 -9.38
CA ILE A 130 5.94 19.57 -9.91
C ILE A 130 6.31 20.30 -11.18
N ASP A 131 7.61 20.45 -11.42
CA ASP A 131 8.17 21.03 -12.64
C ASP A 131 8.75 19.90 -13.50
N ASP A 132 8.30 19.81 -14.75
CA ASP A 132 8.74 18.78 -15.71
C ASP A 132 10.04 19.17 -16.43
N ASN A 133 10.51 20.43 -16.23
CA ASN A 133 11.71 20.94 -16.89
C ASN A 133 13.02 20.45 -16.24
N SER A 134 12.96 19.84 -15.06
CA SER A 134 14.13 19.41 -14.30
C SER A 134 14.03 17.94 -13.91
N ILE A 135 14.94 17.13 -14.41
CA ILE A 135 15.08 15.73 -14.00
C ILE A 135 16.20 15.66 -12.95
N PHE A 136 15.84 15.27 -11.75
CA PHE A 136 16.82 14.96 -10.68
C PHE A 136 17.19 13.49 -10.78
N ILE A 137 18.45 13.23 -11.17
CA ILE A 137 19.00 11.86 -11.14
C ILE A 137 19.70 11.72 -9.78
N ASP A 138 19.13 10.93 -8.90
CA ASP A 138 19.81 10.56 -7.66
C ASP A 138 21.00 9.66 -8.00
N GLY A 139 22.20 10.17 -7.74
CA GLY A 139 23.45 9.45 -7.90
C GLY A 139 23.63 8.38 -6.81
N THR A 140 22.66 7.51 -6.63
CA THR A 140 22.78 6.38 -5.69
C THR A 140 23.91 5.48 -6.17
N LYS A 141 25.04 5.50 -5.45
CA LYS A 141 26.13 4.58 -5.67
C LYS A 141 25.65 3.17 -5.31
N VAL A 142 25.31 2.37 -6.29
CA VAL A 142 25.03 0.96 -6.09
C VAL A 142 26.36 0.27 -5.84
N GLU A 143 26.70 0.07 -4.59
CA GLU A 143 27.81 -0.79 -4.21
C GLU A 143 27.35 -2.24 -4.32
N ALA A 144 27.92 -2.97 -5.27
CA ALA A 144 27.75 -4.41 -5.29
C ALA A 144 28.27 -4.98 -3.97
N SER A 145 27.50 -5.85 -3.31
CA SER A 145 27.93 -6.60 -2.13
C SER A 145 28.99 -7.66 -2.53
N ALA A 146 29.96 -7.25 -3.32
CA ALA A 146 31.07 -8.09 -3.71
C ALA A 146 32.12 -8.10 -2.59
N ASN A 147 32.60 -9.28 -2.26
CA ASN A 147 33.66 -9.42 -1.28
C ASN A 147 34.88 -8.59 -1.75
N ARG A 148 35.36 -7.67 -0.88
CA ARG A 148 36.49 -6.77 -1.14
C ARG A 148 37.74 -7.48 -1.67
N TYR A 149 37.86 -8.76 -1.46
CA TYR A 149 39.02 -9.59 -1.82
C TYR A 149 38.81 -10.48 -3.05
N THR A 150 37.65 -10.47 -3.67
CA THR A 150 37.40 -11.18 -4.92
C THR A 150 37.71 -10.29 -6.12
N PHE A 151 38.97 -10.32 -6.53
CA PHE A 151 39.40 -9.64 -7.75
C PHE A 151 39.50 -10.64 -8.90
N VAL A 152 38.84 -10.35 -10.00
CA VAL A 152 39.08 -11.07 -11.26
C VAL A 152 40.18 -10.35 -12.01
N TRP A 153 41.37 -10.92 -12.01
CA TRP A 153 42.52 -10.33 -12.69
C TRP A 153 42.38 -10.52 -14.21
N LYS A 154 42.43 -9.43 -14.96
CA LYS A 154 42.38 -9.43 -16.42
C LYS A 154 43.40 -10.41 -17.07
N LYS A 155 44.59 -10.54 -16.49
CA LYS A 155 45.62 -11.51 -16.88
C LYS A 155 45.17 -12.98 -16.71
N SER A 156 44.41 -13.28 -15.70
CA SER A 156 43.89 -14.65 -15.46
C SER A 156 42.86 -15.04 -16.52
N ILE A 157 41.99 -14.11 -16.91
CA ILE A 157 41.00 -14.32 -17.98
C ILE A 157 41.71 -14.57 -19.31
N GLN A 158 42.68 -13.71 -19.68
CA GLN A 158 43.42 -13.84 -20.92
C GLN A 158 44.22 -15.14 -21.04
N ASN A 159 44.67 -15.74 -19.92
CA ASN A 159 45.34 -17.02 -19.91
C ASN A 159 44.39 -18.22 -20.04
N HIS A 160 43.13 -18.07 -19.65
CA HIS A 160 42.10 -19.09 -19.84
C HIS A 160 41.50 -19.10 -21.26
N GLU A 161 41.45 -17.96 -21.92
CA GLU A 161 40.99 -17.84 -23.30
C GLU A 161 42.01 -18.39 -24.34
N LYS A 162 43.29 -18.59 -23.94
CA LYS A 162 44.34 -19.13 -24.81
C LYS A 162 44.60 -20.62 -24.66
N LYS A 163 43.83 -21.32 -23.83
CA LYS A 163 43.81 -22.79 -23.72
C LYS A 163 42.57 -23.37 -24.40
#